data_1bb59a995bdce4e673d6637fd0ca7333
#
_entry.id   1bb59a995bdce4e673d6637fd0ca7333
#
_cell.length_a   1.000
_cell.length_b   1.000
_cell.length_c   1.000
_cell.angle_alpha   90.00
_cell.angle_beta   90.00
_cell.angle_gamma   90.00
#
_symmetry.space_group_name_H-M   'P 1'
#
loop_
_entity.id
_entity.type
_entity.pdbx_description
1 polymer ?
#
loop_
_entity_poly.entity_id
_entity_poly.type
_entity_poly.pdbx_seq_one_letter_code
_entity_poly.pdbx_strand_id
1 'polypeptide(L)'
;MQNFKDVCGNDSAVWFEIQPSECEKFLKWAKSLGCVWLSGREIDCCERIAFTHLSINNEGKLGLVPISVWVSKQPEFQNIKRYVFCEFIKGAKI
;
A
#
# COMPACT_ATOMS: atom_id res chain seq x y z
N MET A 1 6.06 -16.15 -7.16
CA MET A 1 6.44 -15.19 -6.11
C MET A 1 5.77 -13.85 -6.40
N GLN A 2 5.10 -13.29 -5.41
CA GLN A 2 4.37 -12.04 -5.57
C GLN A 2 5.30 -10.84 -5.55
N ASN A 3 5.03 -9.84 -6.40
CA ASN A 3 5.74 -8.58 -6.38
C ASN A 3 4.72 -7.43 -6.55
N PHE A 4 5.20 -6.18 -6.52
CA PHE A 4 4.30 -5.03 -6.60
C PHE A 4 3.49 -4.99 -7.91
N LYS A 5 4.01 -5.53 -8.98
CA LYS A 5 3.28 -5.58 -10.26
C LYS A 5 2.08 -6.53 -10.16
N ASP A 6 2.22 -7.61 -9.42
CA ASP A 6 1.11 -8.54 -9.20
C ASP A 6 0.01 -7.90 -8.36
N VAL A 7 0.39 -7.04 -7.42
CA VAL A 7 -0.56 -6.32 -6.58
C VAL A 7 -1.32 -5.27 -7.38
N CYS A 8 -0.62 -4.47 -8.18
CA CYS A 8 -1.24 -3.41 -8.97
C CYS A 8 -1.97 -3.92 -10.20
N GLY A 9 -1.52 -5.05 -10.77
CA GLY A 9 -2.08 -5.55 -12.02
C GLY A 9 -1.94 -4.51 -13.12
N ASN A 10 -3.06 -4.12 -13.72
CA ASN A 10 -3.11 -3.11 -14.77
C ASN A 10 -3.34 -1.70 -14.24
N ASP A 11 -3.48 -1.54 -12.94
CA ASP A 11 -3.73 -0.24 -12.32
C ASP A 11 -2.43 0.52 -12.10
N SER A 12 -2.49 1.85 -12.19
CA SER A 12 -1.32 2.69 -11.92
C SER A 12 -0.95 2.70 -10.44
N ALA A 13 -1.94 2.52 -9.57
CA ALA A 13 -1.74 2.46 -8.13
C ALA A 13 -2.92 1.78 -7.46
N VAL A 14 -2.68 1.22 -6.29
CA VAL A 14 -3.74 0.68 -5.40
C VAL A 14 -3.51 1.25 -4.01
N TRP A 15 -4.59 1.39 -3.26
CA TRP A 15 -4.57 1.96 -1.91
C TRP A 15 -4.90 0.88 -0.89
N PHE A 16 -4.23 0.98 0.26
CA PHE A 16 -4.44 0.04 1.37
C PHE A 16 -4.80 0.78 2.64
N GLU A 17 -5.74 0.21 3.38
CA GLU A 17 -6.06 0.64 4.74
C GLU A 17 -5.53 -0.43 5.69
N ILE A 18 -4.76 -0.01 6.70
CA ILE A 18 -4.20 -0.92 7.70
C ILE A 18 -4.56 -0.44 9.10
N GLN A 19 -4.54 -1.37 10.05
CA GLN A 19 -4.65 -1.01 11.47
C GLN A 19 -3.28 -0.56 11.98
N PRO A 20 -3.23 0.33 12.99
CA PRO A 20 -1.95 0.75 13.54
C PRO A 20 -1.05 -0.40 14.00
N SER A 21 -1.66 -1.48 14.50
CA SER A 21 -0.93 -2.68 14.91
C SER A 21 -0.34 -3.47 13.75
N GLU A 22 -0.75 -3.18 12.52
CA GLU A 22 -0.30 -3.90 11.33
C GLU A 22 0.82 -3.18 10.58
N CYS A 23 1.26 -2.01 11.03
CA CYS A 23 2.26 -1.22 10.33
C CYS A 23 3.53 -2.01 10.02
N GLU A 24 4.09 -2.68 11.02
CA GLU A 24 5.30 -3.47 10.84
C GLU A 24 5.07 -4.61 9.84
N LYS A 25 3.96 -5.29 9.97
CA LYS A 25 3.60 -6.40 9.08
C LYS A 25 3.43 -5.92 7.64
N PHE A 26 2.77 -4.78 7.47
CA PHE A 26 2.57 -4.17 6.16
C PHE A 26 3.91 -3.78 5.53
N LEU A 27 4.79 -3.14 6.29
CA LEU A 27 6.09 -2.72 5.80
C LEU A 27 6.95 -3.92 5.37
N LYS A 28 6.94 -5.00 6.14
CA LYS A 28 7.65 -6.23 5.79
C LYS A 28 7.10 -6.82 4.49
N TRP A 29 5.78 -6.83 4.36
CA TRP A 29 5.14 -7.34 3.16
C TRP A 29 5.50 -6.49 1.94
N ALA A 30 5.40 -5.15 2.05
CA ALA A 30 5.75 -4.25 0.96
C ALA A 30 7.21 -4.40 0.55
N LYS A 31 8.10 -4.52 1.52
CA LYS A 31 9.51 -4.74 1.24
C LYS A 31 9.74 -6.04 0.47
N SER A 32 9.03 -7.10 0.85
CA SER A 32 9.14 -8.40 0.16
C SER A 32 8.65 -8.33 -1.29
N LEU A 33 7.80 -7.36 -1.62
CA LEU A 33 7.32 -7.13 -2.99
C LEU A 33 8.32 -6.35 -3.84
N GLY A 34 9.40 -5.88 -3.26
CA GLY A 34 10.37 -5.04 -3.95
C GLY A 34 10.05 -3.55 -3.90
N CYS A 35 9.16 -3.14 -3.01
CA CYS A 35 8.80 -1.74 -2.87
C CYS A 35 9.87 -0.92 -2.16
N VAL A 36 9.92 0.38 -2.49
CA VAL A 36 10.70 1.38 -1.77
C VAL A 36 9.78 2.59 -1.53
N TRP A 37 10.18 3.50 -0.66
CA TRP A 37 9.43 4.73 -0.45
C TRP A 37 9.42 5.60 -1.71
N LEU A 38 8.44 6.50 -1.81
CA LEU A 38 8.36 7.45 -2.93
C LEU A 38 9.66 8.24 -3.15
N SER A 39 10.38 8.50 -2.08
CA SER A 39 11.68 9.17 -2.15
C SER A 39 12.80 8.28 -2.69
N GLY A 40 12.54 6.99 -2.88
CA GLY A 40 13.54 6.01 -3.27
C GLY A 40 14.28 5.36 -2.10
N ARG A 41 13.99 5.80 -0.88
CA ARG A 41 14.60 5.23 0.33
C ARG A 41 14.07 3.83 0.59
N GLU A 42 14.94 2.94 1.06
CA GLU A 42 14.54 1.58 1.43
C GLU A 42 13.56 1.60 2.61
N ILE A 43 12.67 0.61 2.62
CA ILE A 43 11.71 0.45 3.70
C ILE A 43 12.43 -0.15 4.91
N ASP A 44 12.34 0.53 6.04
CA ASP A 44 12.82 0.04 7.34
C ASP A 44 11.63 -0.54 8.10
N CYS A 45 11.60 -1.86 8.26
CA CYS A 45 10.50 -2.55 8.91
C CYS A 45 10.40 -2.24 10.40
N CYS A 46 11.45 -1.70 10.99
CA CYS A 46 11.47 -1.30 12.40
C CYS A 46 11.00 0.14 12.60
N GLU A 47 10.73 0.85 11.52
CA GLU A 47 10.29 2.23 11.58
C GLU A 47 8.88 2.30 12.20
N ARG A 48 8.74 3.11 13.23
CA ARG A 48 7.44 3.31 13.89
C ARG A 48 6.72 4.45 13.21
N ILE A 49 5.84 4.11 12.30
CA ILE A 49 5.05 5.09 11.57
C ILE A 49 3.59 4.84 11.88
N ALA A 50 2.91 5.88 12.36
CA ALA A 50 1.50 5.81 12.74
C ALA A 50 0.62 6.22 11.55
N PHE A 51 0.67 5.49 10.45
CA PHE A 51 -0.22 5.76 9.33
C PHE A 51 -1.09 4.54 9.04
N THR A 52 -2.28 4.80 8.58
CA THR A 52 -3.30 3.78 8.33
C THR A 52 -3.69 3.69 6.86
N HIS A 53 -3.27 4.62 6.02
CA HIS A 53 -3.65 4.68 4.61
C HIS A 53 -2.40 4.88 3.75
N LEU A 54 -2.17 3.92 2.84
CA LEU A 54 -0.97 3.89 2.02
C LEU A 54 -1.31 3.55 0.58
N SER A 55 -0.42 3.91 -0.33
CA SER A 55 -0.54 3.53 -1.73
C SER A 55 0.71 2.79 -2.21
N ILE A 56 0.50 1.84 -3.11
CA ILE A 56 1.59 1.19 -3.84
C ILE A 56 1.30 1.44 -5.32
N ASN A 57 2.25 2.02 -6.03
CA ASN A 57 2.08 2.26 -7.47
C ASN A 57 2.76 1.18 -8.30
N ASN A 58 2.54 1.23 -9.61
CA ASN A 58 3.07 0.23 -10.52
C ASN A 58 4.59 0.31 -10.73
N GLU A 59 5.24 1.27 -10.12
CA GLU A 59 6.70 1.39 -10.11
C GLU A 59 7.32 0.86 -8.81
N GLY A 60 6.49 0.32 -7.92
CA GLY A 60 6.95 -0.19 -6.64
C GLY A 60 7.22 0.90 -5.62
N LYS A 61 6.58 2.05 -5.75
CA LYS A 61 6.75 3.16 -4.80
C LYS A 61 5.64 3.14 -3.77
N LEU A 62 6.02 3.12 -2.50
CA LEU A 62 5.11 3.16 -1.37
C LEU A 62 4.97 4.60 -0.87
N GLY A 63 3.75 5.08 -0.76
CA GLY A 63 3.48 6.43 -0.30
C GLY A 63 2.35 6.47 0.71
N LEU A 64 2.24 7.60 1.42
CA LEU A 64 1.16 7.84 2.35
C LEU A 64 -0.01 8.49 1.62
N VAL A 65 -1.22 8.09 1.98
CA VAL A 65 -2.44 8.70 1.45
C VAL A 65 -3.07 9.51 2.58
N PRO A 66 -3.09 10.84 2.49
CA PRO A 66 -3.77 11.66 3.50
C PRO A 66 -5.25 11.31 3.57
N ILE A 67 -5.84 11.41 4.76
CA ILE A 67 -7.27 11.12 4.95
C ILE A 67 -8.12 12.00 4.03
N SER A 68 -7.75 13.27 3.87
CA SER A 68 -8.47 14.19 3.00
C SER A 68 -8.51 13.70 1.54
N VAL A 69 -7.45 13.07 1.09
CA VAL A 69 -7.38 12.48 -0.26
C VAL A 69 -8.17 11.18 -0.31
N TRP A 70 -8.05 10.35 0.73
CA TRP A 70 -8.75 9.07 0.82
C TRP A 70 -10.27 9.24 0.73
N VAL A 71 -10.82 10.25 1.38
CA VAL A 71 -12.26 10.51 1.39
C VAL A 71 -12.71 11.46 0.29
N SER A 72 -11.80 11.93 -0.56
CA SER A 72 -12.11 12.85 -1.65
C SER A 72 -13.10 12.23 -2.62
N LYS A 73 -14.03 13.04 -3.09
CA LYS A 73 -15.01 12.64 -4.09
C LYS A 73 -14.57 12.97 -5.52
N GLN A 74 -13.35 13.45 -5.70
CA GLN A 74 -12.84 13.76 -7.02
C GLN A 74 -12.73 12.48 -7.86
N PRO A 75 -13.18 12.51 -9.13
CA PRO A 75 -13.19 11.30 -9.97
C PRO A 75 -11.84 10.62 -10.10
N GLU A 76 -10.76 11.36 -10.11
CA GLU A 76 -9.40 10.83 -10.23
C GLU A 76 -9.01 9.91 -9.07
N PHE A 77 -9.63 10.09 -7.89
CA PHE A 77 -9.36 9.27 -6.72
C PHE A 77 -10.39 8.16 -6.54
N GLN A 78 -11.57 8.28 -7.14
CA GLN A 78 -12.63 7.29 -6.99
C GLN A 78 -12.39 6.02 -7.78
N ASN A 79 -11.58 6.09 -8.83
CA ASN A 79 -11.25 4.94 -9.67
C ASN A 79 -10.09 4.10 -9.12
N ILE A 80 -9.48 4.53 -8.03
CA ILE A 80 -8.37 3.80 -7.43
C ILE A 80 -8.93 2.66 -6.58
N LYS A 81 -8.43 1.44 -6.83
CA LYS A 81 -8.83 0.28 -6.04
C LYS A 81 -8.32 0.43 -4.61
N ARG A 82 -9.16 0.08 -3.65
CA ARG A 82 -8.88 0.21 -2.22
C ARG A 82 -9.11 -1.14 -1.54
N TYR A 83 -8.15 -1.54 -0.72
CA TYR A 83 -8.20 -2.80 -0.02
C TYR A 83 -7.97 -2.60 1.46
N VAL A 84 -8.61 -3.42 2.27
CA VAL A 84 -8.25 -3.57 3.68
C VAL A 84 -7.14 -4.62 3.73
N PHE A 85 -5.98 -4.26 4.26
CA PHE A 85 -4.77 -5.08 4.17
C PHE A 85 -4.97 -6.51 4.67
N CYS A 86 -5.57 -6.68 5.84
CA CYS A 86 -5.75 -8.04 6.39
C CYS A 86 -6.66 -8.90 5.52
N GLU A 87 -7.68 -8.30 4.90
CA GLU A 87 -8.57 -9.03 3.99
C GLU A 87 -7.88 -9.35 2.67
N PHE A 88 -7.08 -8.43 2.17
CA PHE A 88 -6.32 -8.64 0.95
C PHE A 88 -5.34 -9.80 1.08
N ILE A 89 -4.64 -9.86 2.21
CA ILE A 89 -3.67 -10.93 2.48
C ILE A 89 -4.38 -12.27 2.59
N LYS A 90 -5.55 -12.33 3.23
CA LYS A 90 -6.34 -13.56 3.31
C LYS A 90 -6.78 -14.04 1.94
N GLY A 91 -7.23 -13.12 1.08
CA GLY A 91 -7.62 -13.44 -0.28
C GLY A 91 -6.47 -13.95 -1.14
N ALA A 92 -5.28 -13.42 -0.93
CA ALA A 92 -4.10 -13.80 -1.71
C ALA A 92 -3.59 -15.20 -1.40
N LYS A 93 -4.07 -15.82 -0.31
CA LYS A 93 -3.65 -17.15 0.10
C LYS A 93 -4.54 -18.27 -0.44
N ILE A 94 -5.60 -17.92 -1.11
CA ILE A 94 -6.56 -18.91 -1.64
C ILE A 94 -6.15 -19.37 -3.03
#